data_6b34f391dee5e674b38c6c5b46de944c
#
_entry.id   6b34f391dee5e674b38c6c5b46de944c
#
_cell.length_a   1.000
_cell.length_b   1.000
_cell.length_c   1.000
_cell.angle_alpha   90.00
_cell.angle_beta   90.00
_cell.angle_gamma   90.00
#
_symmetry.space_group_name_H-M   'P 1'
#
loop_
_entity.id
_entity.type
_entity.pdbx_description
1 polymer ?
#
loop_
_entity_poly.entity_id
_entity_poly.type
_entity_poly.pdbx_seq_one_letter_code
_entity_poly.pdbx_strand_id
1 'polypeptide(L)'
;TVNNPETAAPMVEWAHKHGFKVQMHTGGTSIPGSSTVTADDVIKTKPDVVSHINGGPTSIPLHEVDRIMDETTFAMEIVQCGNPKTAQYVLNRAAEKGQLGRVIFGNDAPSGTGIIPLGIMRNISFAASMTDIAPEVCVAMATGNPAKVYTKLNRGVIAPGKEADLLIMDTPMGSVGKDAMEAFAAGDIPGLSYVIIDGKINVKKSSNTPPASRKPC
;
A
#
# COMPACT_ATOMS: atom_id res chain seq x y z
N THR A 1 -17.18 -1.08 12.82
CA THR A 1 -17.23 -1.85 11.56
C THR A 1 -18.66 -2.29 11.32
N VAL A 2 -19.20 -2.00 10.14
CA VAL A 2 -20.52 -2.49 9.73
C VAL A 2 -20.31 -3.90 9.17
N ASN A 3 -20.86 -4.89 9.85
CA ASN A 3 -20.59 -6.30 9.57
C ASN A 3 -21.75 -7.00 8.86
N ASN A 4 -22.80 -6.25 8.52
CA ASN A 4 -23.92 -6.79 7.76
C ASN A 4 -23.86 -6.24 6.32
N PRO A 5 -23.52 -7.08 5.34
CA PRO A 5 -23.41 -6.65 3.94
C PRO A 5 -24.74 -6.11 3.38
N GLU A 6 -25.88 -6.59 3.88
CA GLU A 6 -27.21 -6.08 3.47
C GLU A 6 -27.42 -4.63 3.91
N THR A 7 -26.84 -4.22 5.04
CA THR A 7 -26.88 -2.84 5.49
C THR A 7 -25.77 -2.01 4.85
N ALA A 8 -24.57 -2.58 4.67
CA ALA A 8 -23.42 -1.89 4.14
C ALA A 8 -23.53 -1.61 2.63
N ALA A 9 -24.03 -2.56 1.84
CA ALA A 9 -24.11 -2.41 0.38
C ALA A 9 -24.92 -1.20 -0.08
N PRO A 10 -26.11 -0.89 0.47
CA PRO A 10 -26.83 0.34 0.11
C PRO A 10 -26.07 1.61 0.48
N MET A 11 -25.30 1.61 1.57
CA MET A 11 -24.46 2.76 1.97
C MET A 11 -23.30 2.98 0.99
N VAL A 12 -22.69 1.89 0.53
CA VAL A 12 -21.61 1.94 -0.49
C VAL A 12 -22.18 2.45 -1.81
N GLU A 13 -23.32 1.95 -2.23
CA GLU A 13 -24.01 2.41 -3.45
C GLU A 13 -24.34 3.91 -3.36
N TRP A 14 -24.85 4.37 -2.22
CA TRP A 14 -25.10 5.78 -1.97
C TRP A 14 -23.82 6.61 -2.07
N ALA A 15 -22.73 6.15 -1.44
CA ALA A 15 -21.43 6.81 -1.49
C ALA A 15 -20.91 6.95 -2.93
N HIS A 16 -21.00 5.87 -3.73
CA HIS A 16 -20.61 5.88 -5.14
C HIS A 16 -21.42 6.86 -5.97
N LYS A 17 -22.75 6.93 -5.77
CA LYS A 17 -23.64 7.92 -6.43
C LYS A 17 -23.24 9.37 -6.14
N HIS A 18 -22.59 9.62 -5.01
CA HIS A 18 -22.11 10.95 -4.60
C HIS A 18 -20.61 11.17 -4.88
N GLY A 19 -19.97 10.28 -5.63
CA GLY A 19 -18.56 10.40 -6.05
C GLY A 19 -17.53 10.07 -4.98
N PHE A 20 -17.95 9.44 -3.86
CA PHE A 20 -17.02 8.98 -2.82
C PHE A 20 -16.40 7.63 -3.18
N LYS A 21 -15.18 7.42 -2.73
CA LYS A 21 -14.51 6.13 -2.69
C LYS A 21 -14.74 5.46 -1.35
N VAL A 22 -14.99 4.16 -1.37
CA VAL A 22 -15.27 3.39 -0.16
C VAL A 22 -14.14 2.40 0.09
N GLN A 23 -13.61 2.47 1.29
CA GLN A 23 -12.61 1.56 1.80
C GLN A 23 -13.24 0.72 2.92
N MET A 24 -13.10 -0.60 2.86
CA MET A 24 -13.78 -1.53 3.76
C MET A 24 -12.76 -2.38 4.53
N HIS A 25 -12.86 -2.37 5.85
CA HIS A 25 -12.14 -3.32 6.71
C HIS A 25 -12.42 -4.76 6.27
N THR A 26 -11.40 -5.62 6.31
CA THR A 26 -11.48 -7.02 5.91
C THR A 26 -10.75 -7.88 6.92
N GLY A 27 -11.31 -9.05 7.22
CA GLY A 27 -10.71 -10.01 8.12
C GLY A 27 -11.42 -10.18 9.45
N GLY A 28 -10.71 -10.76 10.42
CA GLY A 28 -11.24 -11.13 11.73
C GLY A 28 -11.51 -9.95 12.65
N THR A 29 -12.02 -10.28 13.81
CA THR A 29 -12.35 -9.30 14.84
C THR A 29 -11.14 -8.94 15.68
N SER A 30 -10.95 -7.64 15.95
CA SER A 30 -9.99 -7.15 16.93
C SER A 30 -10.67 -6.57 18.19
N ILE A 31 -12.00 -6.46 18.17
CA ILE A 31 -12.81 -5.88 19.24
C ILE A 31 -13.86 -6.93 19.66
N PRO A 32 -14.01 -7.24 20.95
CA PRO A 32 -15.05 -8.14 21.42
C PRO A 32 -16.45 -7.73 20.91
N GLY A 33 -17.21 -8.70 20.41
CA GLY A 33 -18.56 -8.46 19.89
C GLY A 33 -18.65 -7.95 18.45
N SER A 34 -17.52 -7.66 17.78
CA SER A 34 -17.53 -7.44 16.33
C SER A 34 -17.45 -8.77 15.57
N SER A 35 -17.92 -8.81 14.34
CA SER A 35 -17.87 -10.01 13.49
C SER A 35 -16.72 -9.95 12.48
N THR A 36 -16.35 -11.10 11.95
CA THR A 36 -15.43 -11.24 10.83
C THR A 36 -16.07 -10.64 9.57
N VAL A 37 -15.26 -10.00 8.73
CA VAL A 37 -15.62 -9.56 7.39
C VAL A 37 -14.95 -10.50 6.40
N THR A 38 -15.75 -11.31 5.73
CA THR A 38 -15.33 -12.36 4.81
C THR A 38 -15.26 -11.87 3.36
N ALA A 39 -14.76 -12.72 2.46
CA ALA A 39 -14.82 -12.43 1.02
C ALA A 39 -16.27 -12.25 0.53
N ASP A 40 -17.24 -13.04 1.07
CA ASP A 40 -18.66 -12.88 0.73
C ASP A 40 -19.17 -11.48 1.08
N ASP A 41 -18.80 -10.96 2.25
CA ASP A 41 -19.19 -9.63 2.70
C ASP A 41 -18.59 -8.55 1.78
N VAL A 42 -17.33 -8.68 1.41
CA VAL A 42 -16.64 -7.77 0.48
C VAL A 42 -17.28 -7.80 -0.91
N ILE A 43 -17.52 -8.99 -1.46
CA ILE A 43 -18.12 -9.18 -2.79
C ILE A 43 -19.53 -8.58 -2.85
N LYS A 44 -20.34 -8.79 -1.82
CA LYS A 44 -21.71 -8.24 -1.73
C LYS A 44 -21.69 -6.71 -1.55
N THR A 45 -20.78 -6.19 -0.74
CA THR A 45 -20.71 -4.77 -0.37
C THR A 45 -20.12 -3.92 -1.50
N LYS A 46 -19.21 -4.47 -2.32
CA LYS A 46 -18.56 -3.82 -3.47
C LYS A 46 -17.83 -2.53 -3.14
N PRO A 47 -16.87 -2.54 -2.18
CA PRO A 47 -16.02 -1.39 -1.92
C PRO A 47 -15.07 -1.11 -3.08
N ASP A 48 -14.45 0.07 -3.11
CA ASP A 48 -13.34 0.35 -4.03
C ASP A 48 -12.04 -0.27 -3.56
N VAL A 49 -11.83 -0.35 -2.25
CA VAL A 49 -10.60 -0.84 -1.62
C VAL A 49 -10.93 -1.84 -0.51
N VAL A 50 -10.31 -2.99 -0.61
CA VAL A 50 -10.25 -4.01 0.44
C VAL A 50 -9.09 -3.62 1.38
N SER A 51 -9.44 -3.01 2.53
CA SER A 51 -8.44 -2.48 3.46
C SER A 51 -7.70 -3.57 4.18
N HIS A 52 -6.42 -3.29 4.42
CA HIS A 52 -5.50 -4.13 5.22
C HIS A 52 -5.76 -5.63 5.04
N ILE A 53 -5.81 -6.11 3.78
CA ILE A 53 -6.06 -7.53 3.46
C ILE A 53 -5.11 -8.47 4.19
N ASN A 54 -3.95 -7.96 4.60
CA ASN A 54 -2.96 -8.62 5.44
C ASN A 54 -3.05 -8.21 6.92
N GLY A 55 -4.18 -7.65 7.38
CA GLY A 55 -4.31 -7.16 8.76
C GLY A 55 -3.81 -8.16 9.80
N GLY A 56 -3.00 -7.76 10.77
CA GLY A 56 -2.33 -8.52 11.83
C GLY A 56 -2.93 -9.88 12.24
N PRO A 57 -3.36 -10.07 13.51
CA PRO A 57 -4.07 -11.28 13.93
C PRO A 57 -5.43 -11.44 13.24
N THR A 58 -5.90 -10.41 12.59
CA THR A 58 -7.21 -10.32 11.96
C THR A 58 -7.19 -10.55 10.45
N SER A 59 -6.04 -10.88 9.85
CA SER A 59 -5.98 -11.15 8.41
C SER A 59 -6.92 -12.28 8.01
N ILE A 60 -7.55 -12.15 6.85
CA ILE A 60 -8.45 -13.18 6.35
C ILE A 60 -7.67 -14.46 5.97
N PRO A 61 -8.31 -15.63 5.97
CA PRO A 61 -7.70 -16.86 5.46
C PRO A 61 -7.25 -16.71 3.99
N LEU A 62 -6.16 -17.39 3.61
CA LEU A 62 -5.56 -17.25 2.28
C LEU A 62 -6.52 -17.63 1.13
N HIS A 63 -7.40 -18.61 1.34
CA HIS A 63 -8.42 -18.96 0.34
C HIS A 63 -9.45 -17.84 0.12
N GLU A 64 -9.72 -17.01 1.12
CA GLU A 64 -10.56 -15.82 1.00
C GLU A 64 -9.85 -14.72 0.19
N VAL A 65 -8.52 -14.60 0.35
CA VAL A 65 -7.71 -13.73 -0.50
C VAL A 65 -7.83 -14.13 -1.98
N ASP A 66 -7.71 -15.44 -2.27
CA ASP A 66 -7.88 -15.96 -3.63
C ASP A 66 -9.26 -15.63 -4.21
N ARG A 67 -10.31 -15.79 -3.43
CA ARG A 67 -11.67 -15.44 -3.84
C ARG A 67 -11.82 -13.95 -4.18
N ILE A 68 -11.30 -13.07 -3.33
CA ILE A 68 -11.31 -11.61 -3.62
C ILE A 68 -10.56 -11.31 -4.91
N MET A 69 -9.43 -11.98 -5.16
CA MET A 69 -8.67 -11.80 -6.39
C MET A 69 -9.43 -12.30 -7.63
N ASP A 70 -10.10 -13.42 -7.54
CA ASP A 70 -10.75 -14.08 -8.67
C ASP A 70 -12.15 -13.51 -8.98
N GLU A 71 -12.89 -13.14 -7.95
CA GLU A 71 -14.29 -12.74 -8.08
C GLU A 71 -14.50 -11.21 -8.12
N THR A 72 -13.42 -10.40 -7.91
CA THR A 72 -13.52 -8.94 -7.85
C THR A 72 -12.42 -8.23 -8.64
N THR A 73 -12.62 -6.92 -8.84
CA THR A 73 -11.61 -6.00 -9.40
C THR A 73 -11.21 -4.91 -8.40
N PHE A 74 -11.61 -5.03 -7.14
CA PHE A 74 -11.34 -4.03 -6.10
C PHE A 74 -9.84 -3.90 -5.84
N ALA A 75 -9.38 -2.71 -5.43
CA ALA A 75 -8.01 -2.54 -4.98
C ALA A 75 -7.78 -3.30 -3.67
N MET A 76 -6.58 -3.84 -3.50
CA MET A 76 -6.18 -4.57 -2.29
C MET A 76 -5.10 -3.76 -1.58
N GLU A 77 -5.40 -3.35 -0.34
CA GLU A 77 -4.44 -2.60 0.45
C GLU A 77 -3.63 -3.54 1.35
N ILE A 78 -2.31 -3.50 1.18
CA ILE A 78 -1.33 -4.13 2.08
C ILE A 78 -0.82 -3.06 3.03
N VAL A 79 -0.90 -3.33 4.34
CA VAL A 79 -0.48 -2.38 5.37
C VAL A 79 0.78 -2.86 6.10
N GLN A 80 1.57 -1.88 6.53
CA GLN A 80 2.86 -2.14 7.18
C GLN A 80 2.70 -2.85 8.53
N CYS A 81 1.67 -2.51 9.32
CA CYS A 81 1.40 -3.13 10.61
C CYS A 81 0.74 -4.52 10.52
N GLY A 82 0.44 -4.99 9.31
CA GLY A 82 -0.25 -6.25 9.08
C GLY A 82 0.66 -7.49 9.15
N ASN A 83 0.07 -8.65 8.84
CA ASN A 83 0.78 -9.93 8.83
C ASN A 83 1.70 -10.03 7.59
N PRO A 84 3.02 -10.17 7.76
CA PRO A 84 3.95 -10.21 6.64
C PRO A 84 3.80 -11.47 5.76
N LYS A 85 3.41 -12.60 6.34
CA LYS A 85 3.17 -13.84 5.59
C LYS A 85 1.98 -13.69 4.64
N THR A 86 0.88 -13.08 5.10
CA THR A 86 -0.27 -12.80 4.25
C THR A 86 0.08 -11.74 3.21
N ALA A 87 0.85 -10.71 3.58
CA ALA A 87 1.33 -9.70 2.62
C ALA A 87 2.13 -10.33 1.47
N GLN A 88 3.09 -11.20 1.79
CA GLN A 88 3.88 -11.91 0.79
C GLN A 88 3.00 -12.81 -0.11
N TYR A 89 2.03 -13.51 0.49
CA TYR A 89 1.07 -14.31 -0.27
C TYR A 89 0.29 -13.48 -1.27
N VAL A 90 -0.29 -12.35 -0.81
CA VAL A 90 -1.06 -11.42 -1.68
C VAL A 90 -0.19 -10.92 -2.84
N LEU A 91 1.05 -10.52 -2.56
CA LEU A 91 1.99 -10.02 -3.57
C LEU A 91 2.30 -11.09 -4.64
N ASN A 92 2.67 -12.30 -4.21
CA ASN A 92 2.99 -13.39 -5.12
C ASN A 92 1.78 -13.78 -5.97
N ARG A 93 0.60 -13.92 -5.36
CA ARG A 93 -0.64 -14.25 -6.10
C ARG A 93 -1.04 -13.13 -7.07
N ALA A 94 -0.90 -11.86 -6.67
CA ALA A 94 -1.15 -10.74 -7.57
C ALA A 94 -0.18 -10.70 -8.75
N ALA A 95 1.09 -11.05 -8.54
CA ALA A 95 2.08 -11.18 -9.61
C ALA A 95 1.71 -12.31 -10.58
N GLU A 96 1.43 -13.52 -10.07
CA GLU A 96 1.03 -14.69 -10.87
C GLU A 96 -0.22 -14.41 -11.74
N LYS A 97 -1.17 -13.63 -11.21
CA LYS A 97 -2.43 -13.29 -11.89
C LYS A 97 -2.34 -12.01 -12.74
N GLY A 98 -1.19 -11.34 -12.82
CA GLY A 98 -1.04 -10.06 -13.52
C GLY A 98 -1.86 -8.90 -12.90
N GLN A 99 -2.12 -8.96 -11.60
CA GLN A 99 -3.01 -8.04 -10.88
C GLN A 99 -2.27 -7.03 -9.98
N LEU A 100 -0.95 -6.89 -10.12
CA LEU A 100 -0.16 -5.95 -9.31
C LEU A 100 -0.65 -4.49 -9.42
N GLY A 101 -1.28 -4.13 -10.54
CA GLY A 101 -1.85 -2.78 -10.74
C GLY A 101 -3.02 -2.42 -9.81
N ARG A 102 -3.60 -3.39 -9.08
CA ARG A 102 -4.65 -3.16 -8.08
C ARG A 102 -4.17 -3.29 -6.63
N VAL A 103 -2.89 -3.57 -6.42
CA VAL A 103 -2.28 -3.57 -5.09
C VAL A 103 -1.85 -2.15 -4.74
N ILE A 104 -2.18 -1.70 -3.53
CA ILE A 104 -1.76 -0.43 -2.95
C ILE A 104 -1.15 -0.64 -1.58
N PHE A 105 -0.22 0.23 -1.18
CA PHE A 105 0.38 0.20 0.14
C PHE A 105 -0.21 1.25 1.07
N GLY A 106 -0.54 0.82 2.29
CA GLY A 106 -0.97 1.63 3.41
C GLY A 106 -0.10 1.44 4.65
N ASN A 107 -0.34 2.20 5.68
CA ASN A 107 0.37 2.10 6.95
C ASN A 107 -0.52 1.53 8.06
N ASP A 108 -1.81 1.85 8.05
CA ASP A 108 -2.80 1.54 9.09
C ASP A 108 -2.34 1.99 10.49
N ALA A 109 -1.61 3.11 10.55
CA ALA A 109 -1.16 3.70 11.81
C ALA A 109 -2.23 4.67 12.35
N PRO A 110 -2.40 4.73 13.68
CA PRO A 110 -1.61 4.08 14.74
C PRO A 110 -2.13 2.69 15.14
N SER A 111 -2.98 2.05 14.36
CA SER A 111 -3.60 0.77 14.70
C SER A 111 -2.57 -0.32 14.98
N GLY A 112 -2.82 -1.14 16.00
CA GLY A 112 -2.04 -2.32 16.36
C GLY A 112 -0.64 -2.05 16.89
N THR A 113 0.21 -1.42 16.13
CA THR A 113 1.65 -1.24 16.42
C THR A 113 2.07 0.21 16.72
N GLY A 114 1.10 1.14 16.79
CA GLY A 114 1.37 2.56 17.00
C GLY A 114 1.84 3.28 15.73
N ILE A 115 2.51 4.42 15.90
CA ILE A 115 3.02 5.23 14.77
C ILE A 115 4.33 4.63 14.28
N ILE A 116 4.36 4.22 13.01
CA ILE A 116 5.55 3.66 12.39
C ILE A 116 6.07 4.63 11.34
N PRO A 117 7.18 5.33 11.63
CA PRO A 117 7.85 6.15 10.62
C PRO A 117 8.30 5.31 9.43
N LEU A 118 8.22 5.89 8.22
CA LEU A 118 8.64 5.24 6.98
C LEU A 118 7.87 3.96 6.61
N GLY A 119 6.67 3.75 7.15
CA GLY A 119 5.90 2.53 6.93
C GLY A 119 5.69 2.19 5.45
N ILE A 120 5.42 3.18 4.61
CA ILE A 120 5.30 2.97 3.16
C ILE A 120 6.63 2.54 2.53
N MET A 121 7.75 3.16 2.90
CA MET A 121 9.08 2.74 2.41
C MET A 121 9.43 1.33 2.89
N ARG A 122 9.00 0.95 4.10
CA ARG A 122 9.16 -0.41 4.62
C ARG A 122 8.34 -1.43 3.82
N ASN A 123 7.12 -1.07 3.40
CA ASN A 123 6.33 -1.93 2.50
C ASN A 123 7.01 -2.12 1.14
N ILE A 124 7.57 -1.04 0.56
CA ILE A 124 8.32 -1.12 -0.70
C ILE A 124 9.52 -2.06 -0.53
N SER A 125 10.34 -1.83 0.51
CA SER A 125 11.51 -2.66 0.80
C SER A 125 11.13 -4.13 1.05
N PHE A 126 10.08 -4.38 1.84
CA PHE A 126 9.56 -5.73 2.08
C PHE A 126 9.14 -6.41 0.76
N ALA A 127 8.33 -5.75 -0.06
CA ALA A 127 7.85 -6.32 -1.30
C ALA A 127 8.99 -6.59 -2.27
N ALA A 128 9.92 -5.64 -2.45
CA ALA A 128 11.04 -5.78 -3.38
C ALA A 128 12.08 -6.82 -2.94
N SER A 129 12.28 -7.01 -1.61
CA SER A 129 13.30 -7.94 -1.09
C SER A 129 12.76 -9.34 -0.79
N MET A 130 11.46 -9.49 -0.58
CA MET A 130 10.85 -10.75 -0.17
C MET A 130 10.00 -11.42 -1.27
N THR A 131 9.98 -10.82 -2.46
CA THR A 131 9.32 -11.36 -3.66
C THR A 131 10.17 -11.09 -4.89
N ASP A 132 9.78 -11.68 -6.04
CA ASP A 132 10.42 -11.45 -7.34
C ASP A 132 9.86 -10.23 -8.08
N ILE A 133 9.14 -9.34 -7.38
CA ILE A 133 8.54 -8.14 -7.97
C ILE A 133 9.62 -7.05 -8.10
N ALA A 134 9.77 -6.48 -9.30
CA ALA A 134 10.71 -5.39 -9.54
C ALA A 134 10.46 -4.19 -8.59
N PRO A 135 11.52 -3.59 -8.01
CA PRO A 135 11.38 -2.48 -7.06
C PRO A 135 10.57 -1.30 -7.60
N GLU A 136 10.66 -1.01 -8.89
CA GLU A 136 9.89 0.06 -9.55
C GLU A 136 8.37 -0.23 -9.51
N VAL A 137 7.99 -1.49 -9.64
CA VAL A 137 6.58 -1.91 -9.50
C VAL A 137 6.14 -1.78 -8.05
N CYS A 138 7.01 -2.10 -7.09
CA CYS A 138 6.73 -1.89 -5.67
C CYS A 138 6.55 -0.40 -5.34
N VAL A 139 7.36 0.49 -5.94
CA VAL A 139 7.18 1.95 -5.83
C VAL A 139 5.85 2.38 -6.45
N ALA A 140 5.44 1.80 -7.58
CA ALA A 140 4.14 2.11 -8.19
C ALA A 140 2.96 1.74 -7.29
N MET A 141 3.05 0.68 -6.46
CA MET A 141 2.04 0.33 -5.46
C MET A 141 1.91 1.38 -4.34
N ALA A 142 2.93 2.21 -4.15
CA ALA A 142 2.92 3.30 -3.18
C ALA A 142 2.57 4.66 -3.81
N THR A 143 2.54 4.78 -5.13
CA THR A 143 2.43 6.06 -5.85
C THR A 143 1.35 6.04 -6.94
N GLY A 144 1.62 5.47 -8.08
CA GLY A 144 0.74 5.45 -9.25
C GLY A 144 -0.56 4.66 -9.01
N ASN A 145 -0.47 3.50 -8.36
CA ASN A 145 -1.67 2.69 -8.08
C ASN A 145 -2.66 3.41 -7.16
N PRO A 146 -2.25 3.93 -5.96
CA PRO A 146 -3.19 4.69 -5.13
C PRO A 146 -3.70 5.95 -5.84
N ALA A 147 -2.87 6.65 -6.61
CA ALA A 147 -3.33 7.80 -7.38
C ALA A 147 -4.45 7.43 -8.37
N LYS A 148 -4.34 6.27 -9.02
CA LYS A 148 -5.38 5.74 -9.91
C LYS A 148 -6.64 5.34 -9.14
N VAL A 149 -6.49 4.59 -8.04
CA VAL A 149 -7.62 4.10 -7.21
C VAL A 149 -8.44 5.27 -6.66
N TYR A 150 -7.77 6.30 -6.13
CA TYR A 150 -8.43 7.47 -5.55
C TYR A 150 -8.67 8.61 -6.56
N THR A 151 -8.52 8.35 -7.86
CA THR A 151 -8.76 9.32 -8.94
C THR A 151 -7.96 10.62 -8.81
N LYS A 152 -6.74 10.55 -8.24
CA LYS A 152 -5.81 11.67 -8.09
C LYS A 152 -4.81 11.70 -9.24
N LEU A 153 -5.30 11.76 -10.46
CA LEU A 153 -4.53 11.54 -11.69
C LEU A 153 -3.51 12.64 -12.03
N ASN A 154 -3.50 13.74 -11.28
CA ASN A 154 -2.50 14.81 -11.40
C ASN A 154 -1.18 14.52 -10.66
N ARG A 155 -1.09 13.42 -9.92
CA ARG A 155 0.09 13.00 -9.14
C ARG A 155 0.34 11.50 -9.23
N GLY A 156 1.33 10.99 -8.51
CA GLY A 156 1.68 9.55 -8.44
C GLY A 156 2.52 9.04 -9.61
N VAL A 157 2.73 9.87 -10.64
CA VAL A 157 3.55 9.55 -11.82
C VAL A 157 4.36 10.78 -12.21
N ILE A 158 5.63 10.62 -12.52
CA ILE A 158 6.48 11.71 -13.02
C ILE A 158 6.21 11.88 -14.51
N ALA A 159 5.53 12.98 -14.86
CA ALA A 159 5.24 13.35 -16.24
C ALA A 159 5.01 14.86 -16.35
N PRO A 160 5.25 15.45 -17.53
CA PRO A 160 4.94 16.87 -17.76
C PRO A 160 3.48 17.20 -17.45
N GLY A 161 3.24 18.32 -16.75
CA GLY A 161 1.90 18.77 -16.35
C GLY A 161 1.33 18.12 -15.10
N LYS A 162 2.07 17.23 -14.43
CA LYS A 162 1.71 16.65 -13.12
C LYS A 162 2.25 17.52 -11.99
N GLU A 163 1.65 17.35 -10.80
CA GLU A 163 2.18 17.97 -9.58
C GLU A 163 3.58 17.46 -9.28
N ALA A 164 4.47 18.38 -8.91
CA ALA A 164 5.86 18.06 -8.59
C ALA A 164 6.01 17.71 -7.10
N ASP A 165 5.36 16.61 -6.70
CA ASP A 165 5.54 15.96 -5.40
C ASP A 165 6.56 14.84 -5.57
N LEU A 166 7.83 15.10 -5.22
CA LEU A 166 8.96 14.25 -5.56
C LEU A 166 9.81 13.91 -4.34
N LEU A 167 10.37 12.70 -4.33
CA LEU A 167 11.42 12.29 -3.42
C LEU A 167 12.71 12.07 -4.20
N ILE A 168 13.81 12.63 -3.72
CA ILE A 168 15.14 12.33 -4.23
C ILE A 168 15.84 11.45 -3.23
N MET A 169 16.13 10.24 -3.66
CA MET A 169 16.70 9.17 -2.84
C MET A 169 17.91 8.55 -3.51
N ASP A 170 18.78 7.97 -2.71
CA ASP A 170 19.87 7.14 -3.19
C ASP A 170 20.12 5.98 -2.23
N THR A 171 20.94 5.01 -2.63
CA THR A 171 21.34 3.93 -1.74
C THR A 171 21.89 4.49 -0.43
N PRO A 172 21.57 3.87 0.73
CA PRO A 172 22.15 4.32 2.00
C PRO A 172 23.61 3.88 2.09
N MET A 173 24.40 4.63 2.84
CA MET A 173 25.80 4.28 3.11
C MET A 173 25.89 2.89 3.76
N GLY A 174 26.66 1.99 3.16
CA GLY A 174 26.84 0.61 3.62
C GLY A 174 25.91 -0.42 2.98
N SER A 175 24.92 0.00 2.17
CA SER A 175 24.11 -0.92 1.38
C SER A 175 24.95 -1.60 0.29
N VAL A 176 24.52 -2.80 -0.10
CA VAL A 176 25.07 -3.51 -1.28
C VAL A 176 24.46 -3.00 -2.59
N GLY A 177 23.33 -2.32 -2.53
CA GLY A 177 22.66 -1.72 -3.69
C GLY A 177 23.42 -0.48 -4.18
N LYS A 178 23.43 -0.25 -5.49
CA LYS A 178 24.13 0.88 -6.13
C LYS A 178 23.28 2.14 -6.26
N ASP A 179 21.99 1.98 -6.14
CA ASP A 179 20.99 3.05 -6.18
C ASP A 179 19.81 2.74 -5.25
N ALA A 180 18.80 3.61 -5.24
CA ALA A 180 17.65 3.46 -4.36
C ALA A 180 16.79 2.22 -4.68
N MET A 181 16.70 1.81 -5.95
CA MET A 181 15.91 0.63 -6.35
C MET A 181 16.62 -0.66 -5.95
N GLU A 182 17.93 -0.76 -6.19
CA GLU A 182 18.74 -1.88 -5.71
C GLU A 182 18.79 -1.95 -4.18
N ALA A 183 18.78 -0.80 -3.48
CA ALA A 183 18.68 -0.78 -2.02
C ALA A 183 17.36 -1.36 -1.53
N PHE A 184 16.24 -1.01 -2.14
CA PHE A 184 14.95 -1.63 -1.81
C PHE A 184 14.96 -3.15 -2.05
N ALA A 185 15.53 -3.60 -3.17
CA ALA A 185 15.66 -5.02 -3.47
C ALA A 185 16.57 -5.76 -2.46
N ALA A 186 17.57 -5.07 -1.91
CA ALA A 186 18.42 -5.60 -0.86
C ALA A 186 17.78 -5.60 0.55
N GLY A 187 16.56 -5.05 0.68
CA GLY A 187 15.86 -4.94 1.96
C GLY A 187 16.20 -3.68 2.75
N ASP A 188 16.99 -2.78 2.19
CA ASP A 188 17.36 -1.52 2.82
C ASP A 188 16.31 -0.43 2.61
N ILE A 189 16.36 0.60 3.45
CA ILE A 189 15.60 1.84 3.28
C ILE A 189 16.54 2.88 2.65
N PRO A 190 16.26 3.35 1.41
CA PRO A 190 17.08 4.36 0.77
C PRO A 190 17.25 5.63 1.59
N GLY A 191 18.40 6.25 1.45
CA GLY A 191 18.69 7.56 2.01
C GLY A 191 17.91 8.65 1.28
N LEU A 192 17.12 9.41 2.01
CA LEU A 192 16.29 10.48 1.47
C LEU A 192 17.02 11.82 1.55
N SER A 193 17.36 12.39 0.40
CA SER A 193 18.07 13.67 0.28
C SER A 193 17.11 14.85 0.24
N TYR A 194 16.08 14.82 -0.62
CA TYR A 194 15.10 15.90 -0.73
C TYR A 194 13.67 15.37 -0.71
N VAL A 195 12.80 16.14 -0.04
CA VAL A 195 11.34 16.07 -0.21
C VAL A 195 10.88 17.35 -0.88
N ILE A 196 10.29 17.21 -2.04
CA ILE A 196 9.75 18.30 -2.84
C ILE A 196 8.24 18.16 -2.84
N ILE A 197 7.53 19.22 -2.50
CA ILE A 197 6.07 19.30 -2.51
C ILE A 197 5.68 20.53 -3.31
N ASP A 198 4.81 20.37 -4.29
CA ASP A 198 4.37 21.44 -5.19
C ASP A 198 5.57 22.20 -5.81
N GLY A 199 6.60 21.45 -6.23
CA GLY A 199 7.81 22.00 -6.82
C GLY A 199 8.76 22.71 -5.84
N LYS A 200 8.47 22.73 -4.54
CA LYS A 200 9.29 23.39 -3.51
C LYS A 200 10.02 22.38 -2.65
N ILE A 201 11.30 22.61 -2.40
CA ILE A 201 12.09 21.78 -1.48
C ILE A 201 11.65 22.06 -0.04
N ASN A 202 10.96 21.13 0.57
CA ASN A 202 10.49 21.23 1.96
C ASN A 202 11.45 20.59 2.96
N VAL A 203 12.17 19.54 2.56
CA VAL A 203 13.17 18.87 3.39
C VAL A 203 14.44 18.71 2.54
N LYS A 204 15.59 19.09 3.10
CA LYS A 204 16.90 18.97 2.44
C LYS A 204 17.74 17.80 2.96
N LYS A 205 17.28 17.14 4.00
CA LYS A 205 17.90 15.94 4.58
C LYS A 205 16.90 15.31 5.53
N SER A 206 16.55 14.06 5.31
CA SER A 206 15.74 13.32 6.26
C SER A 206 16.57 12.88 7.46
N SER A 207 16.07 13.13 8.67
CA SER A 207 16.63 12.57 9.91
C SER A 207 16.07 11.17 10.22
N ASN A 208 15.07 10.70 9.49
CA ASN A 208 14.40 9.42 9.71
C ASN A 208 14.93 8.30 8.78
N THR A 209 15.74 8.65 7.77
CA THR A 209 16.40 7.68 6.90
C THR A 209 17.91 7.69 7.11
N PRO A 210 18.62 6.61 6.78
CA PRO A 210 20.06 6.65 6.67
C PRO A 210 20.51 7.74 5.69
N PRO A 211 21.74 8.27 5.80
CA PRO A 211 22.23 9.22 4.82
C PRO A 211 22.40 8.54 3.45
N ALA A 212 22.02 9.25 2.40
CA ALA A 212 22.30 8.84 1.02
C ALA A 212 23.81 8.82 0.77
N SER A 213 24.29 7.86 -0.01
CA SER A 213 25.72 7.71 -0.31
C SER A 213 26.24 8.82 -1.23
N ARG A 214 25.39 9.33 -2.12
CA ARG A 214 25.69 10.45 -3.02
C ARG A 214 24.85 11.66 -2.65
N LYS A 215 25.47 12.85 -2.79
CA LYS A 215 24.71 14.11 -2.66
C LYS A 215 24.10 14.46 -4.02
N PRO A 216 22.84 14.91 -4.05
CA PRO A 216 22.29 15.47 -5.28
C PRO A 216 23.04 16.74 -5.68
N CYS A 217 23.28 16.92 -6.95
CA CYS A 217 23.96 18.09 -7.54
C CYS A 217 23.06 19.33 -7.49
#